data_256a17dc51b3786145c6ce41ae98a885
#
_entry.id   256a17dc51b3786145c6ce41ae98a885
#
_cell.length_a   1.000
_cell.length_b   1.000
_cell.length_c   1.000
_cell.angle_alpha   90.00
_cell.angle_beta   90.00
_cell.angle_gamma   90.00
#
_symmetry.space_group_name_H-M   'P 1'
#
loop_
_entity.id
_entity.type
_entity.pdbx_description
1 polymer ?
#
loop_
_entity_poly.entity_id
_entity_poly.type
_entity_poly.pdbx_seq_one_letter_code
_entity_poly.pdbx_strand_id
1 'polypeptide(L)'
;MKFWVNILHIYQPPIQSKYWVRRIAKECYLPLLRVLSENPEVHLTLNISGVLVEHLHNLEINQFFELIDRIKAGGSIEFTGSAAYHPILPMLPVEECIRQIYLNEKILKEYMGINRLEGFFIPEMCYSREVGEIINQMGYRWLVLDEIACPGHEYGVLEGTGLKLVFRNRELSNALNTRAFHLKDLTETYAGKERSFWITATDGEIYGHHKKLFWQIFKEVVSSDIKTLSVSEFLAGQKTLQQLNPIPCSWASTKEELWQGIPYPRWYNRNNELHMLQWAITIMGLKSGMSAGNFELRELLDKSIFSCQYYWANPGLLWFPGMILNAQKLWRKIFEICGKLDSYLPIYRVLCRKVQEYENRYKMVQEVA
;
A
#
# COMPACT_ATOMS: atom_id res chain seq x y z
N MET A 1 21.72 -13.13 18.56
CA MET A 1 20.29 -12.81 18.71
C MET A 1 19.78 -12.47 17.31
N LYS A 2 18.61 -12.97 16.92
CA LYS A 2 18.04 -12.78 15.58
C LYS A 2 16.80 -11.91 15.67
N PHE A 3 16.64 -10.94 14.76
CA PHE A 3 15.54 -9.98 14.80
C PHE A 3 14.70 -10.04 13.51
N TRP A 4 13.40 -9.96 13.66
CA TRP A 4 12.46 -9.80 12.55
C TRP A 4 11.74 -8.46 12.64
N VAL A 5 12.01 -7.58 11.68
CA VAL A 5 11.34 -6.29 11.50
C VAL A 5 10.24 -6.51 10.48
N ASN A 6 9.00 -6.64 10.94
CA ASN A 6 7.88 -6.96 10.07
C ASN A 6 6.95 -5.76 9.93
N ILE A 7 6.66 -5.40 8.70
CA ILE A 7 5.79 -4.29 8.33
C ILE A 7 4.56 -4.87 7.63
N LEU A 8 3.39 -4.64 8.19
CA LEU A 8 2.11 -5.06 7.61
C LEU A 8 1.38 -3.87 7.03
N HIS A 9 0.88 -4.03 5.81
CA HIS A 9 0.03 -3.07 5.13
C HIS A 9 -1.37 -3.62 4.99
N ILE A 10 -2.39 -2.95 5.55
CA ILE A 10 -3.79 -3.33 5.37
C ILE A 10 -4.57 -2.22 4.66
N TYR A 11 -5.24 -2.64 3.58
CA TYR A 11 -5.92 -1.74 2.68
C TYR A 11 -7.09 -2.43 1.96
N GLN A 12 -8.17 -1.69 1.73
CA GLN A 12 -9.23 -2.08 0.78
C GLN A 12 -9.64 -0.86 -0.05
N PRO A 13 -9.83 -1.00 -1.37
CA PRO A 13 -10.10 0.15 -2.23
C PRO A 13 -11.47 0.81 -1.95
N PRO A 14 -11.65 2.11 -2.24
CA PRO A 14 -12.88 2.85 -1.95
C PRO A 14 -14.16 2.23 -2.52
N ILE A 15 -14.03 1.51 -3.64
CA ILE A 15 -15.14 0.85 -4.34
C ILE A 15 -15.32 -0.63 -3.93
N GLN A 16 -14.63 -1.08 -2.87
CA GLN A 16 -14.76 -2.46 -2.41
C GLN A 16 -16.18 -2.73 -1.90
N SER A 17 -16.70 -3.90 -2.21
CA SER A 17 -18.03 -4.27 -1.75
C SER A 17 -18.05 -4.51 -0.23
N LYS A 18 -19.18 -4.14 0.41
CA LYS A 18 -19.40 -4.38 1.84
C LYS A 18 -19.22 -5.86 2.23
N TYR A 19 -19.57 -6.77 1.33
CA TYR A 19 -19.38 -8.22 1.52
C TYR A 19 -17.90 -8.56 1.70
N TRP A 20 -17.04 -8.10 0.79
CA TRP A 20 -15.62 -8.41 0.84
C TRP A 20 -14.93 -7.75 2.04
N VAL A 21 -15.27 -6.49 2.36
CA VAL A 21 -14.71 -5.84 3.55
C VAL A 21 -15.06 -6.63 4.83
N ARG A 22 -16.33 -7.03 5.02
CA ARG A 22 -16.75 -7.84 6.18
C ARG A 22 -16.05 -9.20 6.21
N ARG A 23 -15.92 -9.83 5.06
CA ARG A 23 -15.30 -11.14 4.93
C ARG A 23 -13.82 -11.08 5.28
N ILE A 24 -13.07 -10.14 4.71
CA ILE A 24 -11.64 -9.96 4.99
C ILE A 24 -11.41 -9.56 6.45
N ALA A 25 -12.23 -8.67 6.99
CA ALA A 25 -12.15 -8.33 8.41
C ALA A 25 -12.28 -9.56 9.30
N LYS A 26 -13.26 -10.44 9.03
CA LYS A 26 -13.50 -11.67 9.80
C LYS A 26 -12.38 -12.71 9.61
N GLU A 27 -11.90 -12.89 8.38
CA GLU A 27 -10.91 -13.93 8.05
C GLU A 27 -9.49 -13.51 8.45
N CYS A 28 -9.19 -12.22 8.45
CA CYS A 28 -7.83 -11.69 8.60
C CYS A 28 -7.69 -10.64 9.71
N TYR A 29 -8.30 -9.45 9.55
CA TYR A 29 -7.95 -8.32 10.44
C TYR A 29 -8.28 -8.59 11.90
N LEU A 30 -9.46 -9.08 12.21
CA LEU A 30 -9.85 -9.36 13.60
C LEU A 30 -9.03 -10.47 14.24
N PRO A 31 -8.78 -11.64 13.61
CA PRO A 31 -7.89 -12.66 14.17
C PRO A 31 -6.46 -12.17 14.35
N LEU A 32 -5.91 -11.45 13.36
CA LEU A 32 -4.56 -10.89 13.41
C LEU A 32 -4.42 -9.93 14.59
N LEU A 33 -5.29 -8.91 14.70
CA LEU A 33 -5.23 -7.93 15.79
C LEU A 33 -5.46 -8.58 17.16
N ARG A 34 -6.31 -9.62 17.24
CA ARG A 34 -6.50 -10.38 18.49
C ARG A 34 -5.21 -11.04 18.93
N VAL A 35 -4.54 -11.76 18.04
CA VAL A 35 -3.25 -12.40 18.37
C VAL A 35 -2.22 -11.38 18.80
N LEU A 36 -2.12 -10.24 18.12
CA LEU A 36 -1.19 -9.18 18.49
C LEU A 36 -1.55 -8.57 19.85
N SER A 37 -2.84 -8.37 20.16
CA SER A 37 -3.28 -7.85 21.46
C SER A 37 -3.07 -8.82 22.64
N GLU A 38 -3.02 -10.11 22.33
CA GLU A 38 -2.78 -11.19 23.33
C GLU A 38 -1.29 -11.49 23.54
N ASN A 39 -0.39 -10.99 22.68
CA ASN A 39 1.05 -11.27 22.69
C ASN A 39 1.84 -9.95 22.59
N PRO A 40 1.89 -9.15 23.68
CA PRO A 40 2.55 -7.85 23.69
C PRO A 40 4.07 -7.89 23.50
N GLU A 41 4.69 -9.05 23.58
CA GLU A 41 6.09 -9.28 23.25
C GLU A 41 6.37 -9.31 21.73
N VAL A 42 5.33 -9.38 20.90
CA VAL A 42 5.45 -9.29 19.44
C VAL A 42 5.42 -7.82 19.02
N HIS A 43 6.55 -7.30 18.62
CA HIS A 43 6.69 -5.96 18.09
C HIS A 43 6.65 -5.98 16.57
N LEU A 44 5.88 -5.09 15.98
CA LEU A 44 5.85 -4.89 14.51
C LEU A 44 5.36 -3.49 14.15
N THR A 45 5.44 -3.18 12.88
CA THR A 45 4.94 -1.94 12.31
C THR A 45 3.69 -2.22 11.49
N LEU A 46 2.60 -1.50 11.77
CA LEU A 46 1.31 -1.66 11.11
C LEU A 46 0.90 -0.39 10.37
N ASN A 47 0.76 -0.52 9.06
CA ASN A 47 0.16 0.49 8.21
C ASN A 47 -1.32 0.19 7.99
N ILE A 48 -2.18 1.17 8.23
CA ILE A 48 -3.62 1.09 7.99
C ILE A 48 -4.01 2.28 7.12
N SER A 49 -4.57 2.02 5.94
CA SER A 49 -5.06 3.09 5.08
C SER A 49 -6.34 3.72 5.62
N GLY A 50 -6.48 5.03 5.50
CA GLY A 50 -7.66 5.76 5.98
C GLY A 50 -8.97 5.24 5.39
N VAL A 51 -9.00 4.90 4.11
CA VAL A 51 -10.20 4.34 3.46
C VAL A 51 -10.64 3.01 4.07
N LEU A 52 -9.71 2.17 4.54
CA LEU A 52 -10.08 0.95 5.25
C LEU A 52 -10.74 1.27 6.59
N VAL A 53 -10.21 2.24 7.32
CA VAL A 53 -10.80 2.71 8.60
C VAL A 53 -12.22 3.21 8.38
N GLU A 54 -12.44 4.05 7.35
CA GLU A 54 -13.79 4.51 6.97
C GLU A 54 -14.72 3.33 6.62
N HIS A 55 -14.26 2.33 5.87
CA HIS A 55 -15.05 1.14 5.56
C HIS A 55 -15.47 0.39 6.82
N LEU A 56 -14.54 0.14 7.73
CA LEU A 56 -14.79 -0.62 8.96
C LEU A 56 -15.74 0.14 9.90
N HIS A 57 -15.58 1.46 10.00
CA HIS A 57 -16.46 2.32 10.76
C HIS A 57 -17.89 2.33 10.18
N ASN A 58 -18.03 2.58 8.88
CA ASN A 58 -19.33 2.61 8.19
C ASN A 58 -20.06 1.25 8.17
N LEU A 59 -19.33 0.17 8.41
CA LEU A 59 -19.88 -1.18 8.53
C LEU A 59 -20.09 -1.61 9.98
N GLU A 60 -19.83 -0.70 10.95
CA GLU A 60 -20.00 -0.93 12.38
C GLU A 60 -19.22 -2.14 12.89
N ILE A 61 -17.98 -2.34 12.37
CA ILE A 61 -17.09 -3.41 12.81
C ILE A 61 -16.34 -2.95 14.07
N ASN A 62 -17.07 -2.71 15.16
CA ASN A 62 -16.58 -2.10 16.38
C ASN A 62 -15.45 -2.90 17.04
N GLN A 63 -15.47 -4.24 16.93
CA GLN A 63 -14.41 -5.10 17.45
C GLN A 63 -13.02 -4.76 16.89
N PHE A 64 -12.94 -4.21 15.67
CA PHE A 64 -11.66 -3.75 15.11
C PHE A 64 -11.08 -2.61 15.95
N PHE A 65 -11.88 -1.61 16.28
CA PHE A 65 -11.45 -0.44 17.06
C PHE A 65 -11.12 -0.81 18.51
N GLU A 66 -11.91 -1.70 19.13
CA GLU A 66 -11.60 -2.23 20.45
C GLU A 66 -10.25 -2.95 20.51
N LEU A 67 -9.91 -3.72 19.47
CA LEU A 67 -8.63 -4.42 19.37
C LEU A 67 -7.47 -3.42 19.15
N ILE A 68 -7.69 -2.39 18.34
CA ILE A 68 -6.71 -1.30 18.16
C ILE A 68 -6.43 -0.59 19.49
N ASP A 69 -7.45 -0.31 20.30
CA ASP A 69 -7.25 0.33 21.61
C ASP A 69 -6.43 -0.55 22.56
N ARG A 70 -6.67 -1.86 22.56
CA ARG A 70 -5.86 -2.81 23.35
C ARG A 70 -4.40 -2.84 22.89
N ILE A 71 -4.17 -2.85 21.58
CA ILE A 71 -2.84 -2.85 20.97
C ILE A 71 -2.09 -1.55 21.32
N LYS A 72 -2.76 -0.40 21.23
CA LYS A 72 -2.15 0.89 21.65
C LYS A 72 -1.76 0.90 23.12
N ALA A 73 -2.60 0.34 23.98
CA ALA A 73 -2.30 0.24 25.42
C ALA A 73 -1.10 -0.68 25.69
N GLY A 74 -0.89 -1.73 24.88
CA GLY A 74 0.26 -2.64 24.98
C GLY A 74 1.59 -2.03 24.50
N GLY A 75 1.56 -1.04 23.61
CA GLY A 75 2.71 -0.29 23.15
C GLY A 75 3.69 -1.03 22.22
N SER A 76 3.39 -2.28 21.82
CA SER A 76 4.27 -3.12 21.01
C SER A 76 4.13 -2.89 19.48
N ILE A 77 3.04 -2.25 19.06
CA ILE A 77 2.76 -2.01 17.64
C ILE A 77 2.96 -0.55 17.31
N GLU A 78 3.86 -0.31 16.36
CA GLU A 78 4.08 1.01 15.76
C GLU A 78 3.12 1.22 14.60
N PHE A 79 2.38 2.34 14.61
CA PHE A 79 1.54 2.73 13.47
C PHE A 79 2.28 3.69 12.54
N THR A 80 1.99 3.61 11.22
CA THR A 80 2.62 4.47 10.21
C THR A 80 1.62 5.37 9.52
N GLY A 81 2.09 6.52 9.02
CA GLY A 81 1.40 7.30 8.03
C GLY A 81 1.35 6.60 6.66
N SER A 82 0.44 7.08 5.84
CA SER A 82 0.27 6.71 4.43
C SER A 82 -0.60 7.78 3.74
N ALA A 83 -1.12 7.46 2.56
CA ALA A 83 -2.12 8.28 1.88
C ALA A 83 -3.53 7.66 2.02
N ALA A 84 -4.55 8.47 2.33
CA ALA A 84 -5.87 8.04 2.76
C ALA A 84 -6.55 7.06 1.80
N TYR A 85 -6.58 7.38 0.51
CA TYR A 85 -7.24 6.58 -0.52
C TYR A 85 -6.25 5.83 -1.42
N HIS A 86 -5.02 5.62 -0.94
CA HIS A 86 -4.02 4.77 -1.57
C HIS A 86 -3.66 5.14 -3.02
N PRO A 87 -3.40 6.42 -3.34
CA PRO A 87 -3.04 6.84 -4.68
C PRO A 87 -1.58 6.53 -5.02
N ILE A 88 -1.22 6.60 -6.30
CA ILE A 88 0.17 6.59 -6.77
C ILE A 88 0.75 7.99 -6.62
N LEU A 89 1.33 8.28 -5.46
CA LEU A 89 1.80 9.63 -5.08
C LEU A 89 2.72 10.28 -6.12
N PRO A 90 3.73 9.60 -6.71
CA PRO A 90 4.60 10.21 -7.72
C PRO A 90 3.89 10.70 -8.99
N MET A 91 2.64 10.31 -9.18
CA MET A 91 1.84 10.67 -10.36
C MET A 91 0.85 11.81 -10.08
N LEU A 92 0.85 12.34 -8.87
CA LEU A 92 -0.07 13.40 -8.44
C LEU A 92 0.65 14.76 -8.32
N PRO A 93 -0.09 15.87 -8.43
CA PRO A 93 0.40 17.18 -8.00
C PRO A 93 0.80 17.16 -6.50
N VAL A 94 1.77 17.99 -6.14
CA VAL A 94 2.31 18.07 -4.76
C VAL A 94 1.20 18.34 -3.74
N GLU A 95 0.28 19.24 -4.06
CA GLU A 95 -0.84 19.61 -3.20
C GLU A 95 -1.77 18.42 -2.92
N GLU A 96 -1.97 17.56 -3.92
CA GLU A 96 -2.77 16.35 -3.75
C GLU A 96 -2.02 15.29 -2.93
N CYS A 97 -0.72 15.16 -3.09
CA CYS A 97 0.10 14.29 -2.23
C CYS A 97 -0.03 14.70 -0.77
N ILE A 98 0.22 15.98 -0.45
CA ILE A 98 0.11 16.54 0.90
C ILE A 98 -1.30 16.34 1.45
N ARG A 99 -2.33 16.61 0.65
CA ARG A 99 -3.72 16.43 1.03
C ARG A 99 -4.04 14.99 1.41
N GLN A 100 -3.63 14.02 0.59
CA GLN A 100 -3.89 12.60 0.84
C GLN A 100 -3.19 12.10 2.11
N ILE A 101 -1.99 12.58 2.38
CA ILE A 101 -1.26 12.28 3.61
C ILE A 101 -1.99 12.88 4.82
N TYR A 102 -2.33 14.17 4.77
CA TYR A 102 -3.07 14.84 5.84
C TYR A 102 -4.44 14.20 6.13
N LEU A 103 -5.18 13.78 5.08
CA LEU A 103 -6.45 13.07 5.24
C LEU A 103 -6.26 11.74 5.98
N ASN A 104 -5.19 11.01 5.67
CA ASN A 104 -4.89 9.76 6.37
C ASN A 104 -4.64 10.00 7.87
N GLU A 105 -3.80 10.98 8.20
CA GLU A 105 -3.53 11.37 9.59
C GLU A 105 -4.81 11.77 10.32
N LYS A 106 -5.66 12.59 9.67
CA LYS A 106 -6.95 13.02 10.23
C LYS A 106 -7.86 11.83 10.52
N ILE A 107 -8.01 10.90 9.59
CA ILE A 107 -8.86 9.70 9.74
C ILE A 107 -8.34 8.82 10.88
N LEU A 108 -7.04 8.53 10.91
CA LEU A 108 -6.45 7.71 11.97
C LEU A 108 -6.59 8.36 13.36
N LYS A 109 -6.45 9.67 13.43
CA LYS A 109 -6.65 10.43 14.67
C LYS A 109 -8.12 10.39 15.12
N GLU A 110 -9.05 10.65 14.22
CA GLU A 110 -10.49 10.77 14.51
C GLU A 110 -11.08 9.44 14.94
N TYR A 111 -10.82 8.35 14.22
CA TYR A 111 -11.45 7.06 14.45
C TYR A 111 -10.66 6.12 15.36
N MET A 112 -9.35 6.29 15.45
CA MET A 112 -8.48 5.37 16.18
C MET A 112 -7.67 6.05 17.30
N GLY A 113 -7.75 7.38 17.45
CA GLY A 113 -7.00 8.14 18.44
C GLY A 113 -5.47 8.07 18.26
N ILE A 114 -5.00 7.78 17.04
CA ILE A 114 -3.56 7.72 16.71
C ILE A 114 -3.09 9.14 16.39
N ASN A 115 -2.22 9.69 17.25
CA ASN A 115 -1.77 11.09 17.14
C ASN A 115 -0.31 11.22 16.74
N ARG A 116 0.46 10.12 16.75
CA ARG A 116 1.89 10.13 16.46
C ARG A 116 2.21 9.05 15.44
N LEU A 117 2.76 9.47 14.31
CA LEU A 117 3.17 8.62 13.20
C LEU A 117 4.62 9.01 12.86
N GLU A 118 5.58 8.16 13.22
CA GLU A 118 7.01 8.44 12.98
C GLU A 118 7.43 8.03 11.58
N GLY A 119 6.84 6.97 11.06
CA GLY A 119 7.19 6.41 9.77
C GLY A 119 6.10 6.53 8.74
N PHE A 120 6.49 6.32 7.49
CA PHE A 120 5.60 6.40 6.34
C PHE A 120 5.68 5.15 5.47
N PHE A 121 4.51 4.65 5.07
CA PHE A 121 4.35 3.60 4.07
C PHE A 121 3.75 4.23 2.80
N ILE A 122 4.55 4.34 1.74
CA ILE A 122 4.05 4.83 0.45
C ILE A 122 3.12 3.78 -0.17
N PRO A 123 1.92 4.17 -0.65
CA PRO A 123 1.08 3.26 -1.42
C PRO A 123 1.85 2.56 -2.55
N GLU A 124 1.73 1.23 -2.61
CA GLU A 124 2.42 0.36 -3.57
C GLU A 124 3.96 0.46 -3.54
N MET A 125 4.53 1.08 -2.50
CA MET A 125 5.93 1.50 -2.45
C MET A 125 6.36 2.26 -3.73
N CYS A 126 5.43 2.98 -4.37
CA CYS A 126 5.71 3.82 -5.52
C CYS A 126 6.48 5.06 -5.07
N TYR A 127 7.79 4.98 -5.17
CA TYR A 127 8.73 6.02 -4.73
C TYR A 127 9.19 6.91 -5.88
N SER A 128 9.29 8.22 -5.59
CA SER A 128 10.14 9.17 -6.29
C SER A 128 10.87 10.05 -5.28
N ARG A 129 11.92 10.72 -5.71
CA ARG A 129 12.69 11.63 -4.87
C ARG A 129 11.81 12.73 -4.28
N GLU A 130 10.95 13.34 -5.09
CA GLU A 130 10.04 14.41 -4.70
C GLU A 130 9.07 13.95 -3.61
N VAL A 131 8.54 12.72 -3.72
CA VAL A 131 7.67 12.14 -2.68
C VAL A 131 8.43 11.95 -1.38
N GLY A 132 9.69 11.47 -1.44
CA GLY A 132 10.55 11.36 -0.26
C GLY A 132 10.77 12.71 0.43
N GLU A 133 10.99 13.77 -0.34
CA GLU A 133 11.17 15.13 0.18
C GLU A 133 9.88 15.68 0.81
N ILE A 134 8.71 15.45 0.19
CA ILE A 134 7.40 15.81 0.78
C ILE A 134 7.22 15.12 2.14
N ILE A 135 7.49 13.82 2.22
CA ILE A 135 7.37 13.04 3.45
C ILE A 135 8.30 13.60 4.55
N ASN A 136 9.55 13.93 4.20
CA ASN A 136 10.48 14.56 5.12
C ASN A 136 9.99 15.95 5.61
N GLN A 137 9.45 16.77 4.72
CA GLN A 137 8.91 18.09 5.04
C GLN A 137 7.66 18.01 5.93
N MET A 138 6.87 16.96 5.81
CA MET A 138 5.71 16.70 6.67
C MET A 138 6.12 16.17 8.06
N GLY A 139 7.42 15.98 8.33
CA GLY A 139 7.96 15.64 9.65
C GLY A 139 8.05 14.15 9.95
N TYR A 140 7.85 13.29 8.98
CA TYR A 140 8.11 11.87 9.13
C TYR A 140 9.61 11.61 9.29
N ARG A 141 9.96 10.62 10.12
CA ARG A 141 11.34 10.32 10.48
C ARG A 141 11.93 9.17 9.68
N TRP A 142 11.09 8.28 9.15
CA TRP A 142 11.54 7.17 8.34
C TRP A 142 10.50 6.78 7.26
N LEU A 143 10.99 6.13 6.22
CA LEU A 143 10.25 5.68 5.05
C LEU A 143 10.65 4.25 4.71
N VAL A 144 9.67 3.37 4.45
CA VAL A 144 9.92 2.02 3.95
C VAL A 144 9.84 1.98 2.43
N LEU A 145 10.83 1.34 1.82
CA LEU A 145 10.94 1.13 0.37
C LEU A 145 11.23 -0.36 0.06
N ASP A 146 11.11 -0.73 -1.19
CA ASP A 146 11.61 -2.01 -1.68
C ASP A 146 13.12 -1.94 -1.93
N GLU A 147 13.87 -3.02 -1.67
CA GLU A 147 15.34 -3.06 -1.85
C GLU A 147 15.80 -2.79 -3.28
N ILE A 148 14.91 -2.91 -4.28
CA ILE A 148 15.21 -2.57 -5.67
C ILE A 148 15.51 -1.08 -5.85
N ALA A 149 15.01 -0.23 -4.94
CA ALA A 149 15.26 1.20 -4.94
C ALA A 149 16.73 1.56 -4.70
N CYS A 150 17.42 0.73 -3.90
CA CYS A 150 18.84 0.93 -3.55
C CYS A 150 19.51 -0.41 -3.25
N PRO A 151 19.86 -1.20 -4.29
CA PRO A 151 20.39 -2.55 -4.12
C PRO A 151 21.63 -2.60 -3.24
N GLY A 152 21.71 -3.59 -2.36
CA GLY A 152 22.83 -3.79 -1.44
C GLY A 152 22.73 -3.01 -0.14
N HIS A 153 21.66 -2.25 0.09
CA HIS A 153 21.41 -1.51 1.32
C HIS A 153 20.12 -2.01 1.99
N GLU A 154 20.14 -2.14 3.30
CA GLU A 154 18.98 -2.55 4.11
C GLU A 154 18.37 -1.35 4.84
N TYR A 155 19.16 -0.30 5.09
CA TYR A 155 18.75 0.97 5.69
C TYR A 155 19.75 2.09 5.38
N GLY A 156 19.36 3.32 5.61
CA GLY A 156 20.20 4.52 5.44
C GLY A 156 19.46 5.80 5.71
N VAL A 157 19.90 6.90 5.12
CA VAL A 157 19.26 8.22 5.19
C VAL A 157 19.13 8.77 3.77
N LEU A 158 18.00 9.35 3.44
CA LEU A 158 17.81 10.03 2.16
C LEU A 158 18.75 11.21 2.05
N GLU A 159 19.62 11.21 1.03
CA GLU A 159 20.65 12.21 0.80
C GLU A 159 20.11 13.63 0.88
N GLY A 160 20.79 14.50 1.63
CA GLY A 160 20.40 15.91 1.85
C GLY A 160 19.19 16.11 2.75
N THR A 161 18.70 15.06 3.44
CA THR A 161 17.57 15.16 4.37
C THR A 161 17.87 14.45 5.69
N GLY A 162 16.93 14.48 6.64
CA GLY A 162 16.97 13.70 7.88
C GLY A 162 16.14 12.42 7.81
N LEU A 163 15.48 12.14 6.69
CA LEU A 163 14.57 11.02 6.52
C LEU A 163 15.34 9.70 6.46
N LYS A 164 15.17 8.84 7.45
CA LYS A 164 15.75 7.50 7.44
C LYS A 164 15.02 6.61 6.46
N LEU A 165 15.75 5.73 5.81
CA LEU A 165 15.22 4.76 4.85
C LEU A 165 15.37 3.36 5.40
N VAL A 166 14.37 2.52 5.17
CA VAL A 166 14.39 1.08 5.48
C VAL A 166 13.95 0.34 4.23
N PHE A 167 14.71 -0.67 3.82
CA PHE A 167 14.43 -1.44 2.62
C PHE A 167 13.93 -2.83 2.99
N ARG A 168 12.72 -3.19 2.54
CA ARG A 168 12.25 -4.56 2.69
C ARG A 168 13.10 -5.51 1.85
N ASN A 169 13.43 -6.66 2.37
CA ASN A 169 13.95 -7.76 1.58
C ASN A 169 12.85 -8.31 0.67
N ARG A 170 13.00 -8.17 -0.64
CA ARG A 170 12.01 -8.52 -1.65
C ARG A 170 11.77 -10.03 -1.70
N GLU A 171 12.85 -10.80 -1.76
CA GLU A 171 12.75 -12.26 -1.87
C GLU A 171 12.00 -12.84 -0.67
N LEU A 172 12.40 -12.46 0.53
CA LEU A 172 11.78 -12.92 1.76
C LEU A 172 10.33 -12.43 1.90
N SER A 173 10.06 -11.15 1.59
CA SER A 173 8.70 -10.60 1.63
C SER A 173 7.78 -11.31 0.64
N ASN A 174 8.28 -11.66 -0.54
CA ASN A 174 7.52 -12.44 -1.51
C ASN A 174 7.34 -13.89 -1.08
N ALA A 175 8.33 -14.49 -0.42
CA ALA A 175 8.22 -15.84 0.12
C ALA A 175 7.14 -15.96 1.20
N LEU A 176 6.94 -14.93 2.02
CA LEU A 176 5.83 -14.87 2.98
C LEU A 176 4.45 -15.01 2.30
N ASN A 177 4.30 -14.60 1.05
CA ASN A 177 3.07 -14.77 0.27
C ASN A 177 2.86 -16.23 -0.20
N THR A 178 3.90 -17.06 -0.22
CA THR A 178 3.77 -18.45 -0.64
C THR A 178 3.10 -19.32 0.43
N ARG A 179 2.42 -20.40 0.03
CA ARG A 179 1.73 -21.30 0.98
C ARG A 179 2.69 -22.14 1.83
N ALA A 180 3.93 -22.33 1.37
CA ALA A 180 4.91 -23.19 2.01
C ALA A 180 5.78 -22.50 3.06
N PHE A 181 5.59 -21.21 3.33
CA PHE A 181 6.43 -20.48 4.28
C PHE A 181 6.09 -20.84 5.73
N HIS A 182 7.13 -21.15 6.51
CA HIS A 182 7.09 -21.41 7.96
C HIS A 182 8.09 -20.50 8.69
N LEU A 183 7.89 -20.26 9.98
CA LEU A 183 8.80 -19.38 10.76
C LEU A 183 10.26 -19.84 10.71
N LYS A 184 10.51 -21.15 10.72
CA LYS A 184 11.85 -21.72 10.61
C LYS A 184 12.60 -21.31 9.33
N ASP A 185 11.88 -21.00 8.25
CA ASP A 185 12.49 -20.59 6.98
C ASP A 185 13.27 -19.29 7.12
N LEU A 186 12.86 -18.40 8.05
CA LEU A 186 13.66 -17.20 8.39
C LEU A 186 15.08 -17.59 8.81
N THR A 187 15.23 -18.65 9.59
CA THR A 187 16.51 -19.03 10.18
C THR A 187 17.26 -20.09 9.37
N GLU A 188 16.60 -20.89 8.57
CA GLU A 188 17.18 -21.98 7.81
C GLU A 188 17.49 -21.58 6.36
N THR A 189 16.54 -20.93 5.69
CA THR A 189 16.62 -20.62 4.26
C THR A 189 17.19 -19.22 4.01
N TYR A 190 16.75 -18.23 4.81
CA TYR A 190 17.06 -16.81 4.58
C TYR A 190 18.13 -16.25 5.54
N ALA A 191 18.59 -17.04 6.50
CA ALA A 191 19.74 -16.68 7.32
C ALA A 191 21.02 -17.02 6.58
N GLY A 192 21.57 -16.15 5.77
CA GLY A 192 23.02 -16.22 5.50
C GLY A 192 23.77 -16.35 6.82
N LYS A 193 24.94 -17.03 6.85
CA LYS A 193 25.65 -17.42 8.09
C LYS A 193 25.94 -16.29 9.10
N GLU A 194 25.76 -15.01 8.70
CA GLU A 194 26.06 -13.82 9.52
C GLU A 194 24.87 -12.86 9.69
N ARG A 195 23.71 -13.13 9.09
CA ARG A 195 22.59 -12.18 9.13
C ARG A 195 21.90 -12.21 10.50
N SER A 196 21.84 -11.07 11.16
CA SER A 196 21.23 -10.91 12.49
C SER A 196 19.80 -10.36 12.47
N PHE A 197 19.31 -9.88 11.32
CA PHE A 197 17.96 -9.35 11.18
C PHE A 197 17.38 -9.55 9.77
N TRP A 198 16.06 -9.50 9.68
CA TRP A 198 15.28 -9.54 8.45
C TRP A 198 14.26 -8.42 8.45
N ILE A 199 14.13 -7.71 7.34
CA ILE A 199 13.15 -6.65 7.13
C ILE A 199 12.16 -7.13 6.09
N THR A 200 10.88 -7.27 6.48
CA THR A 200 9.81 -7.70 5.57
C THR A 200 8.68 -6.68 5.56
N ALA A 201 8.08 -6.49 4.40
CA ALA A 201 6.86 -5.70 4.26
C ALA A 201 5.92 -6.38 3.27
N THR A 202 4.69 -6.65 3.69
CA THR A 202 3.70 -7.41 2.93
C THR A 202 2.31 -6.87 3.14
N ASP A 203 1.40 -7.25 2.23
CA ASP A 203 -0.03 -7.10 2.49
C ASP A 203 -0.43 -7.88 3.72
N GLY A 204 -1.18 -7.25 4.62
CA GLY A 204 -1.66 -7.89 5.84
C GLY A 204 -2.70 -8.97 5.58
N GLU A 205 -3.38 -8.92 4.43
CA GLU A 205 -4.38 -9.89 4.00
C GLU A 205 -3.81 -11.31 3.84
N ILE A 206 -2.49 -11.45 3.69
CA ILE A 206 -1.85 -12.78 3.70
C ILE A 206 -2.02 -13.50 5.04
N TYR A 207 -2.17 -12.76 6.13
CA TYR A 207 -2.21 -13.31 7.49
C TYR A 207 -3.60 -13.87 7.89
N GLY A 208 -4.43 -14.23 6.94
CA GLY A 208 -5.73 -14.87 7.22
C GLY A 208 -6.61 -15.04 6.01
N HIS A 209 -6.66 -14.06 5.10
CA HIS A 209 -7.51 -14.10 3.91
C HIS A 209 -6.87 -14.94 2.78
N HIS A 210 -5.64 -14.61 2.40
CA HIS A 210 -4.92 -15.36 1.34
C HIS A 210 -4.32 -16.68 1.87
N LYS A 211 -3.81 -16.68 3.10
CA LYS A 211 -3.28 -17.86 3.79
C LYS A 211 -4.07 -18.07 5.08
N LYS A 212 -4.96 -19.05 5.07
CA LYS A 212 -5.79 -19.36 6.25
C LYS A 212 -4.92 -19.61 7.48
N LEU A 213 -5.30 -18.95 8.59
CA LEU A 213 -4.66 -19.07 9.89
C LEU A 213 -3.19 -18.63 9.95
N PHE A 214 -2.65 -17.98 8.93
CA PHE A 214 -1.24 -17.61 8.91
C PHE A 214 -0.85 -16.60 10.01
N TRP A 215 -1.82 -15.87 10.58
CA TRP A 215 -1.61 -15.06 11.79
C TRP A 215 -1.06 -15.88 12.98
N GLN A 216 -1.17 -17.21 12.98
CA GLN A 216 -0.59 -18.07 14.02
C GLN A 216 0.95 -18.01 14.06
N ILE A 217 1.60 -17.58 13.00
CA ILE A 217 3.06 -17.36 12.96
C ILE A 217 3.54 -16.45 14.09
N PHE A 218 2.70 -15.49 14.52
CA PHE A 218 3.05 -14.60 15.64
C PHE A 218 3.05 -15.34 17.00
N LYS A 219 2.25 -16.38 17.16
CA LYS A 219 2.34 -17.27 18.34
C LYS A 219 3.59 -18.14 18.30
N GLU A 220 3.99 -18.60 17.10
CA GLU A 220 5.24 -19.34 16.94
C GLU A 220 6.46 -18.47 17.27
N VAL A 221 6.44 -17.18 16.89
CA VAL A 221 7.50 -16.20 17.20
C VAL A 221 7.70 -16.11 18.70
N VAL A 222 6.64 -16.02 19.49
CA VAL A 222 6.69 -15.93 20.96
C VAL A 222 7.48 -17.09 21.58
N SER A 223 7.33 -18.30 21.02
CA SER A 223 7.98 -19.51 21.48
C SER A 223 9.35 -19.77 20.85
N SER A 224 9.87 -18.84 20.03
CA SER A 224 11.11 -18.98 19.28
C SER A 224 12.23 -18.10 19.83
N ASP A 225 13.47 -18.30 19.31
CA ASP A 225 14.61 -17.43 19.59
C ASP A 225 14.63 -16.14 18.75
N ILE A 226 13.62 -15.93 17.90
CA ILE A 226 13.49 -14.75 17.06
C ILE A 226 12.82 -13.64 17.89
N LYS A 227 13.48 -12.50 17.99
CA LYS A 227 12.88 -11.28 18.54
C LYS A 227 12.31 -10.42 17.42
N THR A 228 11.16 -9.81 17.69
CA THR A 228 10.53 -8.87 16.75
C THR A 228 10.81 -7.44 17.16
N LEU A 229 10.90 -6.55 16.17
CA LEU A 229 11.10 -5.11 16.39
C LEU A 229 10.17 -4.31 15.45
N SER A 230 9.69 -3.19 15.94
CA SER A 230 9.16 -2.14 15.05
C SER A 230 10.29 -1.51 14.23
N VAL A 231 9.94 -0.75 13.20
CA VAL A 231 10.95 -0.04 12.39
C VAL A 231 11.69 1.01 13.22
N SER A 232 11.00 1.76 14.05
CA SER A 232 11.64 2.77 14.92
C SER A 232 12.60 2.14 15.93
N GLU A 233 12.25 1.02 16.54
CA GLU A 233 13.14 0.28 17.43
C GLU A 233 14.37 -0.26 16.71
N PHE A 234 14.18 -0.82 15.52
CA PHE A 234 15.29 -1.28 14.67
C PHE A 234 16.25 -0.13 14.34
N LEU A 235 15.71 1.00 13.86
CA LEU A 235 16.51 2.16 13.47
C LEU A 235 17.21 2.85 14.66
N ALA A 236 16.64 2.78 15.87
CA ALA A 236 17.28 3.28 17.09
C ALA A 236 18.55 2.51 17.45
N GLY A 237 18.62 1.23 17.08
CA GLY A 237 19.80 0.39 17.28
C GLY A 237 20.94 0.61 16.27
N GLN A 238 20.69 1.37 15.17
CA GLN A 238 21.68 1.57 14.12
C GLN A 238 22.59 2.77 14.44
N LYS A 239 23.89 2.51 14.62
CA LYS A 239 24.89 3.54 15.00
C LYS A 239 25.29 4.46 13.84
N THR A 240 25.33 3.91 12.64
CA THR A 240 25.79 4.63 11.44
C THR A 240 24.77 4.47 10.31
N LEU A 241 24.37 5.57 9.71
CA LEU A 241 23.45 5.61 8.59
C LEU A 241 24.15 6.24 7.39
N GLN A 242 24.22 5.50 6.29
CA GLN A 242 24.80 5.98 5.04
C GLN A 242 23.79 6.87 4.31
N GLN A 243 24.31 7.95 3.68
CA GLN A 243 23.51 8.77 2.77
C GLN A 243 23.24 7.98 1.49
N LEU A 244 21.98 7.91 1.08
CA LEU A 244 21.52 7.12 -0.04
C LEU A 244 20.65 7.93 -0.98
N ASN A 245 20.70 7.60 -2.26
CA ASN A 245 19.86 8.21 -3.29
C ASN A 245 19.07 7.12 -4.04
N PRO A 246 17.96 6.63 -3.48
CA PRO A 246 17.16 5.58 -4.11
C PRO A 246 16.59 6.01 -5.46
N ILE A 247 16.50 5.08 -6.40
CA ILE A 247 15.89 5.30 -7.69
C ILE A 247 14.35 5.18 -7.61
N PRO A 248 13.60 5.87 -8.48
CA PRO A 248 12.16 5.71 -8.59
C PRO A 248 11.81 4.24 -8.91
N CYS A 249 10.89 3.67 -8.13
CA CYS A 249 10.44 2.29 -8.29
C CYS A 249 9.13 2.03 -7.54
N SER A 250 8.64 0.81 -7.62
CA SER A 250 7.58 0.24 -6.79
C SER A 250 7.99 -1.16 -6.30
N TRP A 251 7.25 -1.73 -5.38
CA TRP A 251 7.50 -3.11 -4.95
C TRP A 251 7.22 -4.18 -6.02
N ALA A 252 6.54 -3.80 -7.11
CA ALA A 252 6.26 -4.67 -8.26
C ALA A 252 7.18 -4.43 -9.46
N SER A 253 8.14 -3.51 -9.38
CA SER A 253 9.07 -3.21 -10.47
C SER A 253 10.11 -4.31 -10.63
N THR A 254 10.51 -4.61 -11.85
CA THR A 254 11.67 -5.46 -12.15
C THR A 254 12.86 -4.62 -12.60
N LYS A 255 14.07 -5.19 -12.60
CA LYS A 255 15.27 -4.51 -13.08
C LYS A 255 15.14 -4.12 -14.55
N GLU A 256 14.55 -4.99 -15.35
CA GLU A 256 14.32 -4.78 -16.79
C GLU A 256 13.37 -3.60 -17.03
N GLU A 257 12.27 -3.51 -16.26
CA GLU A 257 11.31 -2.40 -16.37
C GLU A 257 11.95 -1.07 -15.94
N LEU A 258 12.78 -1.08 -14.89
CA LEU A 258 13.52 0.11 -14.45
C LEU A 258 14.53 0.58 -15.50
N TRP A 259 15.25 -0.33 -16.16
CA TRP A 259 16.15 0.01 -17.28
C TRP A 259 15.40 0.61 -18.47
N GLN A 260 14.14 0.21 -18.70
CA GLN A 260 13.28 0.79 -19.73
C GLN A 260 12.66 2.14 -19.30
N GLY A 261 12.98 2.64 -18.10
CA GLY A 261 12.40 3.88 -17.56
C GLY A 261 10.93 3.75 -17.18
N ILE A 262 10.50 2.56 -16.74
CA ILE A 262 9.13 2.25 -16.29
C ILE A 262 9.15 1.95 -14.78
N PRO A 263 9.17 2.98 -13.91
CA PRO A 263 9.30 2.77 -12.47
C PRO A 263 8.06 2.19 -11.79
N TYR A 264 6.87 2.36 -12.38
CA TYR A 264 5.59 1.93 -11.79
C TYR A 264 4.80 1.03 -12.76
N PRO A 265 5.36 -0.11 -13.19
CA PRO A 265 4.88 -0.85 -14.37
C PRO A 265 3.43 -1.34 -14.25
N ARG A 266 2.94 -1.58 -13.03
CA ARG A 266 1.56 -2.05 -12.77
C ARG A 266 0.53 -0.94 -12.65
N TRP A 267 0.98 0.32 -12.52
CA TRP A 267 0.10 1.47 -12.30
C TRP A 267 0.26 2.56 -13.37
N TYR A 268 1.47 2.71 -13.92
CA TYR A 268 1.78 3.63 -15.00
C TYR A 268 2.82 3.02 -15.94
N ASN A 269 2.35 2.46 -17.02
CA ASN A 269 3.18 1.92 -18.09
C ASN A 269 2.76 2.54 -19.43
N ARG A 270 3.69 3.25 -20.06
CA ARG A 270 3.42 3.93 -21.37
C ARG A 270 3.04 2.96 -22.48
N ASN A 271 3.46 1.70 -22.36
CA ASN A 271 3.14 0.64 -23.31
C ASN A 271 1.77 -0.02 -23.04
N ASN A 272 1.11 0.34 -21.93
CA ASN A 272 -0.24 -0.13 -21.60
C ASN A 272 -1.26 0.95 -21.95
N GLU A 273 -1.96 0.78 -23.05
CA GLU A 273 -2.95 1.75 -23.53
C GLU A 273 -4.12 1.98 -22.55
N LEU A 274 -4.46 0.98 -21.72
CA LEU A 274 -5.49 1.15 -20.70
C LEU A 274 -5.01 2.10 -19.60
N HIS A 275 -3.76 1.95 -19.14
CA HIS A 275 -3.17 2.90 -18.20
C HIS A 275 -3.18 4.32 -18.74
N MET A 276 -2.82 4.50 -20.03
CA MET A 276 -2.79 5.83 -20.64
C MET A 276 -4.17 6.47 -20.71
N LEU A 277 -5.21 5.70 -21.03
CA LEU A 277 -6.60 6.17 -21.03
C LEU A 277 -7.09 6.52 -19.63
N GLN A 278 -6.81 5.66 -18.62
CA GLN A 278 -7.19 5.90 -17.23
C GLN A 278 -6.49 7.15 -16.66
N TRP A 279 -5.19 7.32 -16.92
CA TRP A 279 -4.45 8.50 -16.48
C TRP A 279 -4.90 9.78 -17.19
N ALA A 280 -5.28 9.72 -18.47
CA ALA A 280 -5.88 10.87 -19.16
C ALA A 280 -7.17 11.31 -18.45
N ILE A 281 -8.05 10.38 -18.08
CA ILE A 281 -9.27 10.66 -17.31
C ILE A 281 -8.91 11.25 -15.95
N THR A 282 -7.96 10.66 -15.23
CA THR A 282 -7.53 11.11 -13.90
C THR A 282 -7.00 12.54 -13.94
N ILE A 283 -6.08 12.86 -14.86
CA ILE A 283 -5.49 14.19 -14.99
C ILE A 283 -6.56 15.24 -15.34
N MET A 284 -7.46 14.91 -16.28
CA MET A 284 -8.55 15.80 -16.65
C MET A 284 -9.54 16.01 -15.50
N GLY A 285 -9.86 14.95 -14.77
CA GLY A 285 -10.76 15.00 -13.61
C GLY A 285 -10.17 15.84 -12.48
N LEU A 286 -8.90 15.65 -12.14
CA LEU A 286 -8.18 16.48 -11.16
C LEU A 286 -8.19 17.95 -11.57
N LYS A 287 -7.76 18.28 -12.79
CA LYS A 287 -7.77 19.66 -13.29
C LYS A 287 -9.15 20.31 -13.26
N SER A 288 -10.21 19.51 -13.47
CA SER A 288 -11.59 20.02 -13.47
C SER A 288 -12.12 20.24 -12.06
N GLY A 289 -11.78 19.34 -11.13
CA GLY A 289 -12.38 19.35 -9.81
C GLY A 289 -11.61 20.14 -8.76
N MET A 290 -10.28 20.29 -8.89
CA MET A 290 -9.47 21.06 -7.93
C MET A 290 -9.88 22.54 -7.84
N SER A 291 -10.35 23.12 -8.95
CA SER A 291 -10.77 24.51 -9.03
C SER A 291 -12.18 24.78 -8.50
N ALA A 292 -12.96 23.75 -8.24
CA ALA A 292 -14.40 23.88 -8.02
C ALA A 292 -14.76 23.90 -6.55
N GLY A 293 -14.35 24.66 -5.68
CA GLY A 293 -14.68 24.89 -4.27
C GLY A 293 -15.87 24.13 -3.60
N ASN A 294 -16.24 22.98 -4.15
CA ASN A 294 -17.39 22.14 -3.74
C ASN A 294 -16.89 20.95 -2.90
N PHE A 295 -17.42 20.82 -1.68
CA PHE A 295 -17.02 19.77 -0.74
C PHE A 295 -17.31 18.35 -1.26
N GLU A 296 -18.52 18.10 -1.80
CA GLU A 296 -18.89 16.78 -2.35
C GLU A 296 -17.96 16.36 -3.50
N LEU A 297 -17.65 17.30 -4.38
CA LEU A 297 -16.73 17.07 -5.47
C LEU A 297 -15.31 16.75 -4.96
N ARG A 298 -14.88 17.43 -3.90
CA ARG A 298 -13.57 17.18 -3.29
C ARG A 298 -13.45 15.78 -2.69
N GLU A 299 -14.48 15.32 -1.97
CA GLU A 299 -14.52 13.94 -1.47
C GLU A 299 -14.51 12.89 -2.59
N LEU A 300 -15.24 13.15 -3.68
CA LEU A 300 -15.23 12.27 -4.84
C LEU A 300 -13.84 12.19 -5.48
N LEU A 301 -13.15 13.31 -5.62
CA LEU A 301 -11.78 13.35 -6.14
C LEU A 301 -10.83 12.55 -5.25
N ASP A 302 -10.87 12.79 -3.94
CA ASP A 302 -10.06 12.07 -2.97
C ASP A 302 -10.21 10.53 -3.11
N LYS A 303 -11.44 10.07 -3.29
CA LYS A 303 -11.78 8.65 -3.45
C LYS A 303 -11.48 8.08 -4.84
N SER A 304 -11.34 8.93 -5.86
CA SER A 304 -11.22 8.47 -7.25
C SER A 304 -9.79 8.17 -7.70
N ILE A 305 -8.78 8.60 -6.95
CA ILE A 305 -7.36 8.49 -7.34
C ILE A 305 -6.66 7.21 -6.83
N PHE A 306 -7.40 6.25 -6.29
CA PHE A 306 -6.85 5.02 -5.71
C PHE A 306 -6.08 4.14 -6.73
N SER A 307 -5.04 3.46 -6.28
CA SER A 307 -4.08 2.71 -7.12
C SER A 307 -4.69 1.51 -7.84
N CYS A 308 -5.58 0.76 -7.17
CA CYS A 308 -6.07 -0.52 -7.69
C CYS A 308 -6.76 -0.42 -9.06
N GLN A 309 -7.38 0.75 -9.40
CA GLN A 309 -8.02 0.92 -10.71
C GLN A 309 -7.04 0.69 -11.86
N TYR A 310 -5.77 1.08 -11.70
CA TYR A 310 -4.72 0.84 -12.68
C TYR A 310 -4.17 -0.58 -12.58
N TYR A 311 -3.99 -1.08 -11.35
CA TYR A 311 -3.49 -2.42 -11.08
C TYR A 311 -4.36 -3.52 -11.72
N TRP A 312 -5.67 -3.35 -11.75
CA TRP A 312 -6.60 -4.27 -12.40
C TRP A 312 -6.53 -4.25 -13.93
N ALA A 313 -5.88 -3.25 -14.52
CA ALA A 313 -5.78 -3.05 -15.97
C ALA A 313 -4.44 -3.56 -16.54
N ASN A 314 -3.96 -4.73 -16.07
CA ASN A 314 -2.75 -5.38 -16.54
C ASN A 314 -3.09 -6.71 -17.26
N PRO A 315 -3.47 -6.69 -18.54
CA PRO A 315 -3.79 -7.89 -19.29
C PRO A 315 -2.64 -8.90 -19.27
N GLY A 316 -2.95 -10.18 -19.02
CA GLY A 316 -1.95 -11.26 -18.93
C GLY A 316 -1.35 -11.46 -17.55
N LEU A 317 -1.45 -10.50 -16.66
CA LEU A 317 -0.94 -10.59 -15.28
C LEU A 317 -2.06 -10.50 -14.25
N LEU A 318 -2.82 -9.42 -14.26
CA LEU A 318 -3.93 -9.16 -13.37
C LEU A 318 -5.04 -8.42 -14.14
N TRP A 319 -6.16 -9.08 -14.33
CA TRP A 319 -7.21 -8.61 -15.21
C TRP A 319 -8.59 -8.66 -14.55
N PHE A 320 -9.13 -7.49 -14.18
CA PHE A 320 -10.46 -7.35 -13.58
C PHE A 320 -11.29 -6.28 -14.31
N PRO A 321 -11.81 -6.58 -15.52
CA PRO A 321 -12.49 -5.59 -16.37
C PRO A 321 -13.69 -4.93 -15.69
N GLY A 322 -14.49 -5.70 -14.94
CA GLY A 322 -15.61 -5.16 -14.19
C GLY A 322 -15.21 -4.13 -13.14
N MET A 323 -14.06 -4.32 -12.48
CA MET A 323 -13.54 -3.37 -11.48
C MET A 323 -12.96 -2.12 -12.13
N ILE A 324 -12.30 -2.25 -13.30
CA ILE A 324 -11.84 -1.11 -14.11
C ILE A 324 -13.02 -0.19 -14.45
N LEU A 325 -14.10 -0.77 -15.00
CA LEU A 325 -15.30 0.00 -15.37
C LEU A 325 -16.06 0.53 -14.16
N ASN A 326 -16.05 -0.19 -13.04
CA ASN A 326 -16.68 0.28 -11.80
C ASN A 326 -15.98 1.53 -11.24
N ALA A 327 -14.65 1.59 -11.31
CA ALA A 327 -13.89 2.78 -10.91
C ALA A 327 -14.29 4.03 -11.73
N GLN A 328 -14.64 3.86 -13.00
CA GLN A 328 -15.05 4.95 -13.88
C GLN A 328 -16.37 5.63 -13.46
N LYS A 329 -17.18 4.98 -12.61
CA LYS A 329 -18.41 5.61 -12.09
C LYS A 329 -18.11 6.83 -11.21
N LEU A 330 -17.02 6.79 -10.45
CA LEU A 330 -16.57 7.94 -9.65
C LEU A 330 -16.13 9.09 -10.56
N TRP A 331 -15.30 8.80 -11.56
CA TRP A 331 -14.84 9.80 -12.52
C TRP A 331 -16.01 10.41 -13.30
N ARG A 332 -16.94 9.59 -13.78
CA ARG A 332 -18.14 10.07 -14.49
C ARG A 332 -18.91 11.09 -13.62
N LYS A 333 -19.16 10.78 -12.34
CA LYS A 333 -19.86 11.70 -11.43
C LYS A 333 -19.10 13.03 -11.26
N ILE A 334 -17.77 12.99 -11.17
CA ILE A 334 -16.92 14.19 -11.11
C ILE A 334 -17.13 15.06 -12.35
N PHE A 335 -17.08 14.46 -13.54
CA PHE A 335 -17.25 15.21 -14.80
C PHE A 335 -18.70 15.72 -14.99
N GLU A 336 -19.70 15.01 -14.49
CA GLU A 336 -21.11 15.46 -14.43
C GLU A 336 -21.24 16.73 -13.55
N ILE A 337 -20.70 16.70 -12.33
CA ILE A 337 -20.75 17.85 -11.41
C ILE A 337 -19.98 19.05 -11.99
N CYS A 338 -18.86 18.81 -12.68
CA CYS A 338 -18.08 19.86 -13.32
C CYS A 338 -18.66 20.40 -14.64
N GLY A 339 -19.77 19.83 -15.15
CA GLY A 339 -20.34 20.20 -16.45
C GLY A 339 -19.42 19.87 -17.64
N LYS A 340 -18.53 18.86 -17.49
CA LYS A 340 -17.52 18.48 -18.48
C LYS A 340 -17.68 17.04 -19.00
N LEU A 341 -18.90 16.53 -18.98
CA LEU A 341 -19.17 15.17 -19.41
C LEU A 341 -18.79 14.92 -20.87
N ASP A 342 -18.94 15.91 -21.73
CA ASP A 342 -18.58 15.84 -23.15
C ASP A 342 -17.06 15.62 -23.37
N SER A 343 -16.23 16.09 -22.44
CA SER A 343 -14.78 15.84 -22.47
C SER A 343 -14.42 14.43 -22.00
N TYR A 344 -15.18 13.87 -21.07
CA TYR A 344 -14.97 12.54 -20.51
C TYR A 344 -15.44 11.41 -21.44
N LEU A 345 -16.65 11.52 -21.98
CA LEU A 345 -17.32 10.44 -22.71
C LEU A 345 -16.51 9.89 -23.90
N PRO A 346 -15.80 10.69 -24.71
CA PRO A 346 -15.00 10.14 -25.80
C PRO A 346 -13.90 9.20 -25.30
N ILE A 347 -13.16 9.58 -24.27
CA ILE A 347 -12.07 8.76 -23.72
C ILE A 347 -12.64 7.50 -23.05
N TYR A 348 -13.73 7.65 -22.29
CA TYR A 348 -14.41 6.53 -21.65
C TYR A 348 -14.91 5.48 -22.66
N ARG A 349 -15.49 5.91 -23.80
CA ARG A 349 -15.91 5.00 -24.86
C ARG A 349 -14.74 4.22 -25.45
N VAL A 350 -13.59 4.87 -25.64
CA VAL A 350 -12.37 4.18 -26.09
C VAL A 350 -11.91 3.17 -25.05
N LEU A 351 -11.88 3.56 -23.77
CA LEU A 351 -11.54 2.65 -22.67
C LEU A 351 -12.45 1.41 -22.64
N CYS A 352 -13.77 1.60 -22.72
CA CYS A 352 -14.73 0.48 -22.75
C CYS A 352 -14.46 -0.47 -23.91
N ARG A 353 -14.23 0.06 -25.12
CA ARG A 353 -13.93 -0.74 -26.32
C ARG A 353 -12.63 -1.53 -26.11
N LYS A 354 -11.58 -0.91 -25.59
CA LYS A 354 -10.31 -1.58 -25.31
C LYS A 354 -10.45 -2.69 -24.27
N VAL A 355 -11.18 -2.44 -23.18
CA VAL A 355 -11.51 -3.46 -22.19
C VAL A 355 -12.20 -4.66 -22.88
N GLN A 356 -13.21 -4.42 -23.74
CA GLN A 356 -13.91 -5.48 -24.45
C GLN A 356 -13.01 -6.24 -25.45
N GLU A 357 -12.10 -5.55 -26.15
CA GLU A 357 -11.12 -6.18 -27.04
C GLU A 357 -10.22 -7.16 -26.27
N TYR A 358 -9.73 -6.76 -25.09
CA TYR A 358 -8.94 -7.65 -24.21
C TYR A 358 -9.77 -8.82 -23.68
N GLU A 359 -11.00 -8.60 -23.20
CA GLU A 359 -11.88 -9.70 -22.77
C GLU A 359 -12.11 -10.75 -23.87
N ASN A 360 -12.37 -10.29 -25.10
CA ASN A 360 -12.58 -11.19 -26.23
C ASN A 360 -11.32 -12.02 -26.54
N ARG A 361 -10.12 -11.40 -26.50
CA ARG A 361 -8.85 -12.13 -26.68
C ARG A 361 -8.64 -13.20 -25.60
N TYR A 362 -8.98 -12.89 -24.34
CA TYR A 362 -8.88 -13.86 -23.24
C TYR A 362 -9.81 -15.05 -23.41
N LYS A 363 -11.06 -14.83 -23.84
CA LYS A 363 -12.01 -15.93 -24.11
C LYS A 363 -11.51 -16.82 -25.24
N MET A 364 -11.02 -16.25 -26.34
CA MET A 364 -10.47 -17.03 -27.46
C MET A 364 -9.27 -17.89 -27.06
N VAL A 365 -8.38 -17.40 -26.19
CA VAL A 365 -7.23 -18.17 -25.70
C VAL A 365 -7.68 -19.32 -24.80
N GLN A 366 -8.72 -19.15 -23.98
CA GLN A 366 -9.27 -20.21 -23.12
C GLN A 366 -10.05 -21.28 -23.90
N GLU A 367 -10.64 -20.94 -25.05
CA GLU A 367 -11.34 -21.90 -25.93
C GLU A 367 -10.39 -22.75 -26.78
N VAL A 368 -9.12 -22.33 -26.93
CA VAL A 368 -8.09 -23.01 -27.73
C VAL A 368 -7.11 -23.82 -26.86
N ALA A 369 -7.08 -23.59 -25.54
CA ALA A 369 -6.24 -24.30 -24.55
C ALA A 369 -7.01 -25.44 -23.88
#